data_55b208101327a6f944a86247ce2b115b
#
_entry.id   55b208101327a6f944a86247ce2b115b
#
_cell.length_a   1.000
_cell.length_b   1.000
_cell.length_c   1.000
_cell.angle_alpha   90.00
_cell.angle_beta   90.00
_cell.angle_gamma   90.00
#
_symmetry.space_group_name_H-M   'P 1'
#
loop_
_entity.id
_entity.type
_entity.pdbx_description
1 polymer ?
#
loop_
_entity_poly.entity_id
_entity_poly.type
_entity_poly.pdbx_seq_one_letter_code
_entity_poly.pdbx_strand_id
1 'polypeptide(L)'
;MADRWLLDSTRRAKAALIDTTMPNWARVGDALFGGRDNFEADRKAVRMLAAAAPVVGAIPAAARAFRQRVVRYLVAEAGIRQFLDVGTSLAMSGNTHEVAQSLAPDCRVVYIDDDPMVLA
;
A
#
# COMPACT_ATOMS: atom_id res chain seq x y z
N MET A 1 -18.57 21.25 12.26
CA MET A 1 -19.61 20.28 11.84
C MET A 1 -19.84 20.24 10.32
N ALA A 2 -19.42 21.27 9.58
CA ALA A 2 -19.53 21.35 8.11
C ALA A 2 -18.60 20.40 7.34
N ASP A 3 -17.47 19.99 7.91
CA ASP A 3 -16.41 19.28 7.17
C ASP A 3 -16.67 17.77 6.99
N ARG A 4 -17.52 17.18 7.82
CA ARG A 4 -17.75 15.72 7.79
C ARG A 4 -18.53 15.26 6.56
N TRP A 5 -19.50 16.04 6.10
CA TRP A 5 -20.29 15.69 4.90
C TRP A 5 -19.50 15.92 3.60
N LEU A 6 -18.61 16.93 3.58
CA LEU A 6 -17.68 17.17 2.47
C LEU A 6 -16.71 16.00 2.30
N LEU A 7 -16.14 15.51 3.39
CA LEU A 7 -15.27 14.33 3.38
C LEU A 7 -16.03 13.08 2.94
N ASP A 8 -17.28 12.93 3.36
CA ASP A 8 -18.12 11.78 3.00
C ASP A 8 -18.55 11.83 1.52
N SER A 9 -18.86 13.01 0.99
CA SER A 9 -19.17 13.20 -0.42
C SER A 9 -17.95 12.97 -1.32
N THR A 10 -16.78 13.41 -0.89
CA THR A 10 -15.51 13.20 -1.60
C THR A 10 -15.13 11.70 -1.61
N ARG A 11 -15.31 11.00 -0.50
CA ARG A 11 -15.11 9.55 -0.42
C ARG A 11 -16.05 8.78 -1.33
N ARG A 12 -17.33 9.14 -1.36
CA ARG A 12 -18.32 8.51 -2.25
C ARG A 12 -18.02 8.77 -3.72
N ALA A 13 -17.60 9.98 -4.07
CA ALA A 13 -17.19 10.31 -5.43
C ALA A 13 -15.95 9.52 -5.85
N LYS A 14 -14.96 9.35 -4.96
CA LYS A 14 -13.77 8.53 -5.21
C LYS A 14 -14.11 7.04 -5.33
N ALA A 15 -14.99 6.52 -4.47
CA ALA A 15 -15.43 5.14 -4.54
C ALA A 15 -16.16 4.81 -5.86
N ALA A 16 -16.87 5.77 -6.44
CA ALA A 16 -17.52 5.62 -7.73
C ALA A 16 -16.55 5.54 -8.92
N LEU A 17 -15.27 5.89 -8.72
CA LEU A 17 -14.21 5.80 -9.73
C LEU A 17 -13.48 4.45 -9.72
N ILE A 18 -13.79 3.55 -8.79
CA ILE A 18 -13.11 2.26 -8.68
C ILE A 18 -13.75 1.28 -9.68
N ASP A 19 -13.01 0.98 -10.74
CA ASP A 19 -13.39 -0.10 -11.67
C ASP A 19 -12.97 -1.46 -11.07
N THR A 20 -13.96 -2.23 -10.65
CA THR A 20 -13.75 -3.58 -10.08
C THR A 20 -13.69 -4.69 -11.12
N THR A 21 -13.91 -4.37 -12.39
CA THR A 21 -13.93 -5.33 -13.50
C THR A 21 -12.54 -5.56 -14.11
N MET A 22 -11.64 -4.61 -13.91
CA MET A 22 -10.26 -4.67 -14.36
C MET A 22 -9.29 -4.84 -13.17
N PRO A 23 -8.21 -5.62 -13.34
CA PRO A 23 -7.21 -5.75 -12.28
C PRO A 23 -6.45 -4.43 -12.10
N ASN A 24 -6.11 -4.11 -10.85
CA ASN A 24 -5.32 -2.96 -10.48
C ASN A 24 -4.11 -3.39 -9.65
N TRP A 25 -2.96 -2.76 -9.84
CA TRP A 25 -1.71 -3.17 -9.19
C TRP A 25 -1.77 -3.15 -7.67
N ALA A 26 -2.36 -2.14 -7.06
CA ALA A 26 -2.49 -2.04 -5.62
C ALA A 26 -3.32 -3.21 -5.06
N ARG A 27 -4.43 -3.53 -5.71
CA ARG A 27 -5.34 -4.62 -5.32
C ARG A 27 -4.76 -6.01 -5.63
N VAL A 28 -4.02 -6.15 -6.74
CA VAL A 28 -3.27 -7.38 -7.05
C VAL A 28 -2.20 -7.63 -5.98
N GLY A 29 -1.50 -6.57 -5.56
CA GLY A 29 -0.57 -6.62 -4.43
C GLY A 29 -1.26 -7.07 -3.15
N ASP A 30 -2.39 -6.47 -2.79
CA ASP A 30 -3.19 -6.85 -1.63
C ASP A 30 -3.59 -8.34 -1.68
N ALA A 31 -4.08 -8.82 -2.82
CA ALA A 31 -4.44 -10.22 -3.01
C ALA A 31 -3.22 -11.16 -2.88
N LEU A 32 -2.04 -10.77 -3.37
CA LEU A 32 -0.79 -11.53 -3.19
C LEU A 32 -0.35 -11.63 -1.73
N PHE A 33 -0.66 -10.62 -0.92
CA PHE A 33 -0.41 -10.63 0.53
C PHE A 33 -1.51 -11.33 1.33
N GLY A 34 -2.56 -11.85 0.69
CA GLY A 34 -3.71 -12.46 1.36
C GLY A 34 -4.62 -11.45 2.05
N GLY A 35 -4.62 -10.20 1.59
CA GLY A 35 -5.50 -9.13 2.03
C GLY A 35 -6.96 -9.32 1.57
N ARG A 36 -7.81 -8.36 1.92
CA ARG A 36 -9.25 -8.40 1.66
C ARG A 36 -9.76 -7.28 0.76
N ASP A 37 -8.90 -6.33 0.43
CA ASP A 37 -9.23 -5.14 -0.35
C ASP A 37 -8.96 -5.36 -1.84
N ASN A 38 -9.46 -6.49 -2.35
CA ASN A 38 -9.31 -6.92 -3.74
C ASN A 38 -10.60 -7.53 -4.28
N PHE A 39 -10.74 -7.52 -5.60
CA PHE A 39 -11.90 -8.04 -6.32
C PHE A 39 -11.52 -9.27 -7.16
N GLU A 40 -12.53 -9.91 -7.78
CA GLU A 40 -12.32 -11.14 -8.56
C GLU A 40 -11.35 -10.93 -9.73
N ALA A 41 -11.38 -9.76 -10.39
CA ALA A 41 -10.44 -9.43 -11.46
C ALA A 41 -8.97 -9.47 -10.97
N ASP A 42 -8.73 -8.95 -9.76
CA ASP A 42 -7.39 -8.92 -9.14
C ASP A 42 -6.92 -10.33 -8.78
N ARG A 43 -7.79 -11.13 -8.15
CA ARG A 43 -7.50 -12.53 -7.80
C ARG A 43 -7.26 -13.40 -9.03
N LYS A 44 -7.99 -13.16 -10.13
CA LYS A 44 -7.75 -13.82 -11.41
C LYS A 44 -6.36 -13.49 -11.94
N ALA A 45 -5.95 -12.22 -11.90
CA ALA A 45 -4.62 -11.79 -12.31
C ALA A 45 -3.52 -12.47 -11.46
N VAL A 46 -3.71 -12.58 -10.14
CA VAL A 46 -2.79 -13.30 -9.23
C VAL A 46 -2.66 -14.77 -9.65
N ARG A 47 -3.77 -15.45 -9.94
CA ARG A 47 -3.72 -16.87 -10.39
C ARG A 47 -2.96 -17.02 -11.69
N MET A 48 -3.15 -16.11 -12.65
CA MET A 48 -2.44 -16.12 -13.92
C MET A 48 -0.93 -15.89 -13.72
N LEU A 49 -0.56 -14.92 -12.89
CA LEU A 49 0.83 -14.63 -12.55
C LEU A 49 1.50 -15.83 -11.87
N ALA A 50 0.83 -16.44 -10.90
CA ALA A 50 1.35 -17.60 -10.18
C ALA A 50 1.53 -18.83 -11.08
N ALA A 51 0.65 -19.02 -12.06
CA ALA A 51 0.77 -20.09 -13.05
C ALA A 51 1.96 -19.86 -14.00
N ALA A 52 2.20 -18.61 -14.41
CA ALA A 52 3.31 -18.25 -15.29
C ALA A 52 4.67 -18.22 -14.57
N ALA A 53 4.69 -17.80 -13.31
CA ALA A 53 5.90 -17.65 -12.51
C ALA A 53 5.61 -17.95 -11.01
N PRO A 54 5.78 -19.19 -10.56
CA PRO A 54 5.46 -19.58 -9.17
C PRO A 54 6.20 -18.76 -8.09
N VAL A 55 7.35 -18.19 -8.42
CA VAL A 55 8.13 -17.31 -7.52
C VAL A 55 7.39 -16.01 -7.14
N VAL A 56 6.38 -15.62 -7.92
CA VAL A 56 5.59 -14.39 -7.68
C VAL A 56 5.00 -14.35 -6.27
N GLY A 57 4.58 -15.48 -5.73
CA GLY A 57 4.05 -15.57 -4.36
C GLY A 57 5.03 -15.18 -3.27
N ALA A 58 6.34 -15.29 -3.50
CA ALA A 58 7.37 -14.92 -2.54
C ALA A 58 7.80 -13.44 -2.62
N ILE A 59 7.56 -12.79 -3.75
CA ILE A 59 8.03 -11.40 -4.01
C ILE A 59 7.46 -10.41 -2.99
N PRO A 60 6.16 -10.40 -2.67
CA PRO A 60 5.61 -9.44 -1.74
C PRO A 60 6.26 -9.49 -0.35
N ALA A 61 6.42 -10.69 0.21
CA ALA A 61 7.04 -10.85 1.54
C ALA A 61 8.51 -10.38 1.53
N ALA A 62 9.26 -10.72 0.48
CA ALA A 62 10.65 -10.28 0.33
C ALA A 62 10.76 -8.76 0.18
N ALA A 63 9.91 -8.14 -0.62
CA ALA A 63 9.87 -6.68 -0.81
C ALA A 63 9.52 -5.95 0.48
N ARG A 64 8.53 -6.44 1.24
CA ARG A 64 8.18 -5.89 2.56
C ARG A 64 9.36 -5.97 3.53
N ALA A 65 9.97 -7.14 3.67
CA ALA A 65 11.10 -7.34 4.55
C ALA A 65 12.29 -6.44 4.17
N PHE A 66 12.54 -6.27 2.87
CA PHE A 66 13.57 -5.37 2.37
C PHE A 66 13.25 -3.91 2.76
N ARG A 67 12.04 -3.42 2.46
CA ARG A 67 11.62 -2.06 2.81
C ARG A 67 11.78 -1.79 4.30
N GLN A 68 11.33 -2.69 5.15
CA GLN A 68 11.47 -2.55 6.61
C GLN A 68 12.92 -2.45 7.05
N ARG A 69 13.83 -3.24 6.46
CA ARG A 69 15.27 -3.14 6.77
C ARG A 69 15.84 -1.80 6.32
N VAL A 70 15.49 -1.34 5.12
CA VAL A 70 15.94 -0.05 4.59
C VAL A 70 15.46 1.10 5.47
N VAL A 71 14.19 1.12 5.84
CA VAL A 71 13.65 2.18 6.71
C VAL A 71 14.34 2.17 8.09
N ARG A 72 14.57 1.00 8.68
CA ARG A 72 15.32 0.88 9.94
C ARG A 72 16.71 1.46 9.83
N TYR A 73 17.44 1.10 8.80
CA TYR A 73 18.78 1.62 8.55
C TYR A 73 18.78 3.15 8.38
N LEU A 74 17.87 3.68 7.56
CA LEU A 74 17.77 5.10 7.29
C LEU A 74 17.45 5.91 8.56
N VAL A 75 16.60 5.39 9.43
CA VAL A 75 16.28 6.06 10.70
C VAL A 75 17.40 5.92 11.72
N ALA A 76 17.90 4.70 11.95
CA ALA A 76 18.82 4.40 13.04
C ALA A 76 20.26 4.84 12.74
N GLU A 77 20.72 4.60 11.50
CA GLU A 77 22.12 4.81 11.12
C GLU A 77 22.32 6.12 10.34
N ALA A 78 21.43 6.40 9.38
CA ALA A 78 21.54 7.60 8.55
C ALA A 78 20.87 8.84 9.14
N GLY A 79 20.11 8.70 10.22
CA GLY A 79 19.46 9.83 10.90
C GLY A 79 18.30 10.47 10.12
N ILE A 80 17.77 9.79 9.10
CA ILE A 80 16.66 10.31 8.29
C ILE A 80 15.37 10.34 9.13
N ARG A 81 14.61 11.44 8.99
CA ARG A 81 13.38 11.70 9.73
C ARG A 81 12.19 12.04 8.84
N GLN A 82 12.41 12.25 7.55
CA GLN A 82 11.34 12.58 6.59
C GLN A 82 11.40 11.64 5.39
N PHE A 83 10.27 11.08 5.04
CA PHE A 83 10.13 10.09 3.98
C PHE A 83 9.03 10.48 3.00
N LEU A 84 9.26 10.24 1.73
CA LEU A 84 8.24 10.18 0.70
C LEU A 84 8.13 8.74 0.24
N ASP A 85 6.96 8.14 0.45
CA ASP A 85 6.64 6.78 -0.01
C ASP A 85 5.76 6.91 -1.26
N VAL A 86 6.36 6.68 -2.42
CA VAL A 86 5.70 6.87 -3.73
C VAL A 86 5.28 5.51 -4.29
N GLY A 87 4.01 5.41 -4.69
CA GLY A 87 3.43 4.14 -5.13
C GLY A 87 3.22 3.20 -3.95
N THR A 88 2.67 3.72 -2.87
CA THR A 88 2.63 3.04 -1.56
C THR A 88 1.77 1.79 -1.55
N SER A 89 0.80 1.67 -2.49
CA SER A 89 -0.17 0.59 -2.51
C SER A 89 -1.11 0.60 -1.29
N LEU A 90 -1.97 -0.41 -1.17
CA LEU A 90 -2.91 -0.49 -0.05
C LEU A 90 -2.18 -0.71 1.29
N ALA A 91 -2.74 -0.12 2.33
CA ALA A 91 -2.17 -0.16 3.67
C ALA A 91 -2.11 -1.61 4.20
N MET A 92 -0.96 -1.97 4.74
CA MET A 92 -0.70 -3.27 5.34
C MET A 92 0.09 -3.08 6.64
N SER A 93 0.19 -4.10 7.47
CA SER A 93 1.05 -4.02 8.66
C SER A 93 2.54 -3.83 8.30
N GLY A 94 3.24 -3.03 9.06
CA GLY A 94 4.66 -2.73 8.84
C GLY A 94 4.88 -1.72 7.72
N ASN A 95 3.97 -0.77 7.59
CA ASN A 95 4.13 0.37 6.69
C ASN A 95 5.31 1.25 7.09
N THR A 96 5.75 2.10 6.16
CA THR A 96 6.93 2.95 6.36
C THR A 96 6.84 3.79 7.63
N HIS A 97 5.68 4.41 7.91
CA HIS A 97 5.51 5.21 9.13
C HIS A 97 5.56 4.38 10.41
N GLU A 98 4.95 3.19 10.42
CA GLU A 98 4.95 2.31 11.60
C GLU A 98 6.39 1.91 11.96
N VAL A 99 7.18 1.52 10.95
CA VAL A 99 8.58 1.14 11.17
C VAL A 99 9.41 2.35 11.59
N ALA A 100 9.30 3.48 10.90
CA ALA A 100 10.09 4.68 11.19
C ALA A 100 9.76 5.24 12.58
N GLN A 101 8.48 5.41 12.91
CA GLN A 101 8.04 5.98 14.19
C GLN A 101 8.24 5.06 15.38
N SER A 102 8.35 3.74 15.17
CA SER A 102 8.74 2.81 16.23
C SER A 102 10.17 3.02 16.72
N LEU A 103 11.04 3.61 15.89
CA LEU A 103 12.43 3.90 16.20
C LEU A 103 12.63 5.37 16.60
N ALA A 104 11.96 6.28 15.93
CA ALA A 104 12.00 7.71 16.17
C ALA A 104 10.60 8.30 15.96
N PRO A 105 9.86 8.61 17.05
CA PRO A 105 8.48 9.09 16.97
C PRO A 105 8.28 10.40 16.22
N ASP A 106 9.33 11.18 16.04
CA ASP A 106 9.37 12.43 15.28
C ASP A 106 9.47 12.24 13.75
N CYS A 107 9.61 10.99 13.28
CA CYS A 107 9.61 10.71 11.86
C CYS A 107 8.29 11.11 11.19
N ARG A 108 8.41 11.70 10.00
CA ARG A 108 7.26 12.09 9.15
C ARG A 108 7.31 11.32 7.85
N VAL A 109 6.16 10.78 7.46
CA VAL A 109 6.02 10.04 6.20
C VAL A 109 4.84 10.63 5.43
N VAL A 110 5.08 10.96 4.17
CA VAL A 110 4.05 11.36 3.21
C VAL A 110 3.89 10.22 2.21
N TYR A 111 2.68 9.74 2.07
CA TYR A 111 2.31 8.71 1.09
C TYR A 111 1.77 9.36 -0.17
N ILE A 112 2.25 8.89 -1.32
CA ILE A 112 1.85 9.38 -2.63
C ILE A 112 1.45 8.19 -3.48
N ASP A 113 0.22 8.22 -3.98
CA ASP A 113 -0.30 7.20 -4.90
C ASP A 113 -1.27 7.85 -5.88
N ASP A 114 -1.45 7.28 -7.06
CA ASP A 114 -2.40 7.73 -8.06
C ASP A 114 -3.71 6.92 -8.04
N ASP A 115 -3.75 5.83 -7.27
CA ASP A 115 -4.94 5.00 -7.14
C ASP A 115 -5.94 5.63 -6.14
N PRO A 116 -7.18 5.92 -6.60
CA PRO A 116 -8.20 6.47 -5.71
C PRO A 116 -8.54 5.56 -4.52
N MET A 117 -8.34 4.24 -4.64
CA MET A 117 -8.58 3.29 -3.56
C MET A 117 -7.50 3.37 -2.47
N VAL A 118 -6.26 3.68 -2.86
CA VAL A 118 -5.14 3.86 -1.91
C VAL A 118 -5.28 5.17 -1.15
N LEU A 119 -5.88 6.19 -1.77
CA LEU A 119 -6.06 7.53 -1.21
C LEU A 119 -7.38 7.71 -0.43
N ALA A 120 -8.23 6.69 -0.36
CA ALA A 120 -9.53 6.74 0.30
C ALA A 120 -9.41 6.40 1.78
#